data_abc9f3931bf8021e7923d3a8169ceb37
#
_entry.id   abc9f3931bf8021e7923d3a8169ceb37
#
_cell.length_a   1.000
_cell.length_b   1.000
_cell.length_c   1.000
_cell.angle_alpha   90.00
_cell.angle_beta   90.00
_cell.angle_gamma   90.00
#
_symmetry.space_group_name_H-M   'P 1'
#
loop_
_entity.id
_entity.type
_entity.pdbx_description
1 polymer ?
#
loop_
_entity_poly.entity_id
_entity_poly.type
_entity_poly.pdbx_seq_one_letter_code
_entity_poly.pdbx_strand_id
1 'polypeptide(L)'
;MTQLGQSGGDALVELFGRTKVVIGVVHLAPLPGAPRFDGEAVEAIYQRGLDDARSYLDCGCDGVIVENHGDIPFAKPDDIGPETAAYMAVISDRIRRELGKPVGINVLANAAIPALAIASAAGAGFIRVNQWANAYVANEGFVEGESGRAA
;
A
#
# COMPACT_ATOMS: atom_id res chain seq x y z
N MET A 1 -33.36 -1.60 -10.74
CA MET A 1 -33.35 -1.11 -9.34
C MET A 1 -32.46 -2.03 -8.54
N THR A 2 -31.18 -1.71 -8.45
CA THR A 2 -30.19 -2.48 -7.68
C THR A 2 -30.34 -2.05 -6.22
N GLN A 3 -30.60 -2.99 -5.33
CA GLN A 3 -30.70 -2.73 -3.90
C GLN A 3 -29.34 -2.27 -3.35
N LEU A 4 -29.22 -0.98 -3.14
CA LEU A 4 -28.21 -0.40 -2.24
C LEU A 4 -28.73 -0.63 -0.81
N GLY A 5 -28.32 -1.70 -0.17
CA GLY A 5 -28.75 -1.96 1.20
C GLY A 5 -28.53 -3.39 1.69
N GLN A 6 -27.39 -4.00 1.40
CA GLN A 6 -26.87 -5.02 2.31
C GLN A 6 -25.91 -4.31 3.25
N SER A 7 -26.22 -4.36 4.54
CA SER A 7 -25.28 -4.03 5.61
C SER A 7 -24.03 -4.87 5.37
N GLY A 8 -23.03 -4.28 4.76
CA GLY A 8 -21.70 -4.89 4.69
C GLY A 8 -21.30 -5.21 6.12
N GLY A 9 -20.90 -6.45 6.40
CA GLY A 9 -20.29 -6.81 7.66
C GLY A 9 -19.17 -5.82 7.99
N ASP A 10 -18.81 -5.71 9.26
CA ASP A 10 -17.66 -4.87 9.64
C ASP A 10 -16.41 -5.39 8.89
N ALA A 11 -15.91 -4.62 7.93
CA ALA A 11 -14.77 -5.00 7.11
C ALA A 11 -13.52 -5.35 7.94
N LEU A 12 -13.38 -4.76 9.14
CA LEU A 12 -12.32 -5.11 10.08
C LEU A 12 -12.52 -6.53 10.63
N VAL A 13 -13.76 -6.89 10.95
CA VAL A 13 -14.06 -8.25 11.44
C VAL A 13 -13.85 -9.28 10.33
N GLU A 14 -14.27 -8.98 9.10
CA GLU A 14 -14.06 -9.88 7.96
C GLU A 14 -12.57 -10.10 7.67
N LEU A 15 -11.77 -9.04 7.71
CA LEU A 15 -10.36 -9.10 7.33
C LEU A 15 -9.43 -9.52 8.49
N PHE A 16 -9.72 -9.08 9.71
CA PHE A 16 -8.83 -9.26 10.88
C PHE A 16 -9.44 -10.11 12.01
N GLY A 17 -10.72 -10.47 11.92
CA GLY A 17 -11.43 -11.21 12.97
C GLY A 17 -11.75 -10.38 14.22
N ARG A 18 -11.56 -9.06 14.19
CA ARG A 18 -11.78 -8.14 15.33
C ARG A 18 -12.12 -6.72 14.87
N THR A 19 -12.73 -5.93 15.76
CA THR A 19 -13.18 -4.57 15.47
C THR A 19 -12.14 -3.48 15.74
N LYS A 20 -11.08 -3.79 16.51
CA LYS A 20 -9.98 -2.86 16.82
C LYS A 20 -8.69 -3.52 16.39
N VAL A 21 -8.00 -2.90 15.45
CA VAL A 21 -6.77 -3.45 14.83
C VAL A 21 -5.62 -2.47 14.96
N VAL A 22 -4.41 -3.02 15.08
CA VAL A 22 -3.16 -2.28 14.97
C VAL A 22 -2.45 -2.73 13.72
N ILE A 23 -2.13 -1.81 12.83
CA ILE A 23 -1.51 -2.08 11.53
C ILE A 23 -0.14 -1.44 11.50
N GLY A 24 0.90 -2.23 11.27
CA GLY A 24 2.26 -1.74 11.04
C GLY A 24 2.41 -1.17 9.63
N VAL A 25 3.31 -0.19 9.45
CA VAL A 25 3.58 0.37 8.11
C VAL A 25 5.02 0.03 7.72
N VAL A 26 5.15 -0.84 6.73
CA VAL A 26 6.44 -1.26 6.16
C VAL A 26 6.86 -0.26 5.10
N HIS A 27 7.92 0.47 5.36
CA HIS A 27 8.50 1.44 4.45
C HIS A 27 9.55 0.76 3.58
N LEU A 28 9.24 0.54 2.32
CA LEU A 28 10.23 0.00 1.37
C LEU A 28 11.35 1.02 1.13
N ALA A 29 12.56 0.52 0.91
CA ALA A 29 13.65 1.32 0.39
C ALA A 29 13.33 1.78 -1.05
N PRO A 30 14.08 2.77 -1.59
CA PRO A 30 13.84 3.26 -2.94
C PRO A 30 13.74 2.12 -3.96
N LEU A 31 12.66 2.12 -4.73
CA LEU A 31 12.43 1.12 -5.77
C LEU A 31 13.14 1.50 -7.07
N PRO A 32 13.45 0.54 -7.96
CA PRO A 32 13.94 0.85 -9.30
C PRO A 32 13.02 1.85 -10.01
N GLY A 33 13.60 2.93 -10.55
CA GLY A 33 12.86 4.06 -11.13
C GLY A 33 12.69 5.25 -10.18
N ALA A 34 12.79 5.05 -8.87
CA ALA A 34 12.74 6.14 -7.90
C ALA A 34 13.99 7.03 -7.94
N PRO A 35 13.87 8.35 -7.65
CA PRO A 35 15.00 9.29 -7.73
C PRO A 35 16.18 8.93 -6.83
N ARG A 36 15.95 8.25 -5.71
CA ARG A 36 16.99 7.82 -4.77
C ARG A 36 17.42 6.37 -4.93
N PHE A 37 16.95 5.68 -5.95
CA PHE A 37 17.40 4.32 -6.21
C PHE A 37 18.87 4.29 -6.59
N ASP A 38 19.67 3.54 -5.86
CA ASP A 38 21.12 3.46 -6.00
C ASP A 38 21.62 2.18 -6.70
N GLY A 39 20.69 1.37 -7.23
CA GLY A 39 21.00 0.10 -7.88
C GLY A 39 21.00 -1.11 -6.94
N GLU A 40 20.47 -0.96 -5.73
CA GLU A 40 20.34 -2.09 -4.80
C GLU A 40 19.53 -3.24 -5.40
N ALA A 41 19.93 -4.47 -5.09
CA ALA A 41 19.18 -5.65 -5.53
C ALA A 41 17.76 -5.67 -4.95
N VAL A 42 16.76 -5.86 -5.80
CA VAL A 42 15.33 -5.91 -5.38
C VAL A 42 15.11 -6.96 -4.29
N GLU A 43 15.86 -8.05 -4.31
CA GLU A 43 15.80 -9.08 -3.25
C GLU A 43 16.20 -8.53 -1.87
N ALA A 44 17.16 -7.60 -1.80
CA ALA A 44 17.54 -6.97 -0.53
C ALA A 44 16.45 -6.00 -0.03
N ILE A 45 15.81 -5.27 -0.95
CA ILE A 45 14.64 -4.41 -0.63
C ILE A 45 13.50 -5.27 -0.08
N TYR A 46 13.20 -6.39 -0.75
CA TYR A 46 12.19 -7.34 -0.28
C TYR A 46 12.53 -7.89 1.11
N GLN A 47 13.76 -8.35 1.32
CA GLN A 47 14.14 -8.96 2.60
C GLN A 47 14.00 -7.97 3.77
N ARG A 48 14.41 -6.71 3.60
CA ARG A 48 14.18 -5.67 4.62
C ARG A 48 12.71 -5.45 4.89
N GLY A 49 11.90 -5.34 3.84
CA GLY A 49 10.45 -5.17 3.99
C GLY A 49 9.80 -6.36 4.72
N LEU A 50 10.27 -7.58 4.46
CA LEU A 50 9.82 -8.78 5.14
C LEU A 50 10.23 -8.79 6.62
N ASP A 51 11.47 -8.40 6.94
CA ASP A 51 11.98 -8.36 8.32
C ASP A 51 11.26 -7.28 9.14
N ASP A 52 10.98 -6.12 8.54
CA ASP A 52 10.15 -5.08 9.15
C ASP A 52 8.72 -5.59 9.43
N ALA A 53 8.11 -6.24 8.44
CA ALA A 53 6.77 -6.80 8.60
C ALA A 53 6.71 -7.85 9.71
N ARG A 54 7.71 -8.74 9.80
CA ARG A 54 7.82 -9.71 10.90
C ARG A 54 7.92 -9.01 12.25
N SER A 55 8.76 -7.98 12.35
CA SER A 55 8.95 -7.22 13.60
C SER A 55 7.63 -6.60 14.09
N TYR A 56 6.83 -6.03 13.18
CA TYR A 56 5.50 -5.50 13.53
C TYR A 56 4.57 -6.60 14.05
N LEU A 57 4.51 -7.73 13.35
CA LEU A 57 3.62 -8.84 13.74
C LEU A 57 4.06 -9.49 15.07
N ASP A 58 5.36 -9.64 15.29
CA ASP A 58 5.93 -10.18 16.54
C ASP A 58 5.64 -9.24 17.73
N CYS A 59 5.54 -7.92 17.47
CA CYS A 59 5.11 -6.93 18.44
C CYS A 59 3.58 -6.84 18.63
N GLY A 60 2.81 -7.68 17.97
CA GLY A 60 1.36 -7.79 18.17
C GLY A 60 0.50 -6.97 17.20
N CYS A 61 1.05 -6.46 16.10
CA CYS A 61 0.23 -5.89 15.03
C CYS A 61 -0.62 -6.98 14.36
N ASP A 62 -1.83 -6.62 13.94
CA ASP A 62 -2.80 -7.53 13.34
C ASP A 62 -2.56 -7.74 11.83
N GLY A 63 -1.88 -6.80 11.21
CA GLY A 63 -1.47 -6.82 9.80
C GLY A 63 -0.50 -5.69 9.49
N VAL A 64 -0.13 -5.55 8.21
CA VAL A 64 0.80 -4.51 7.76
C VAL A 64 0.29 -3.81 6.50
N ILE A 65 0.75 -2.57 6.28
CA ILE A 65 0.67 -1.86 5.00
C ILE A 65 2.07 -1.82 4.41
N VAL A 66 2.20 -2.17 3.14
CA VAL A 66 3.43 -1.99 2.36
C VAL A 66 3.35 -0.66 1.62
N GLU A 67 4.37 0.19 1.81
CA GLU A 67 4.39 1.56 1.32
C GLU A 67 5.73 1.87 0.64
N ASN A 68 5.69 2.54 -0.51
CA ASN A 68 6.89 2.96 -1.26
C ASN A 68 7.53 4.23 -0.67
N HIS A 69 7.69 4.31 0.64
CA HIS A 69 8.17 5.51 1.33
C HIS A 69 9.59 5.94 0.91
N GLY A 70 10.42 5.02 0.46
CA GLY A 70 11.77 5.33 -0.01
C GLY A 70 11.84 6.09 -1.34
N ASP A 71 10.76 6.13 -2.11
CA ASP A 71 10.71 6.75 -3.45
C ASP A 71 10.72 8.30 -3.42
N ILE A 72 11.25 8.87 -2.35
CA ILE A 72 11.36 10.33 -2.15
C ILE A 72 12.36 10.96 -3.14
N PRO A 73 12.04 12.15 -3.72
CA PRO A 73 10.77 12.88 -3.66
C PRO A 73 9.68 12.17 -4.45
N PHE A 74 8.46 12.17 -3.90
CA PHE A 74 7.36 11.46 -4.53
C PHE A 74 6.89 12.14 -5.82
N ALA A 75 6.54 11.33 -6.81
CA ALA A 75 5.86 11.78 -8.02
C ALA A 75 4.35 11.98 -7.75
N LYS A 76 3.69 12.80 -8.57
CA LYS A 76 2.23 12.83 -8.59
C LYS A 76 1.67 11.51 -9.10
N PRO A 77 0.41 11.16 -8.77
CA PRO A 77 -0.19 9.90 -9.20
C PRO A 77 -0.06 9.60 -10.69
N ASP A 78 -0.24 10.60 -11.55
CA ASP A 78 -0.18 10.43 -13.00
C ASP A 78 1.26 10.36 -13.57
N ASP A 79 2.26 10.70 -12.76
CA ASP A 79 3.68 10.68 -13.14
C ASP A 79 4.41 9.44 -12.60
N ILE A 80 3.74 8.57 -11.85
CA ILE A 80 4.33 7.34 -11.32
C ILE A 80 4.48 6.33 -12.46
N GLY A 81 5.70 5.83 -12.65
CA GLY A 81 5.98 4.83 -13.66
C GLY A 81 5.40 3.43 -13.32
N PRO A 82 5.20 2.59 -14.33
CA PRO A 82 4.66 1.23 -14.13
C PRO A 82 5.58 0.33 -13.29
N GLU A 83 6.87 0.66 -13.21
CA GLU A 83 7.86 -0.07 -12.40
C GLU A 83 7.51 -0.08 -10.92
N THR A 84 7.05 1.04 -10.35
CA THR A 84 6.61 1.11 -8.94
C THR A 84 5.52 0.08 -8.67
N ALA A 85 4.50 0.01 -9.52
CA ALA A 85 3.41 -0.96 -9.37
C ALA A 85 3.91 -2.40 -9.54
N ALA A 86 4.80 -2.66 -10.51
CA ALA A 86 5.34 -3.98 -10.77
C ALA A 86 6.16 -4.51 -9.56
N TYR A 87 7.10 -3.72 -9.04
CA TYR A 87 7.93 -4.13 -7.90
C TYR A 87 7.10 -4.27 -6.63
N MET A 88 6.24 -3.31 -6.32
CA MET A 88 5.38 -3.39 -5.14
C MET A 88 4.45 -4.60 -5.17
N ALA A 89 3.90 -4.97 -6.32
CA ALA A 89 3.03 -6.15 -6.44
C ALA A 89 3.78 -7.43 -6.07
N VAL A 90 5.00 -7.62 -6.61
CA VAL A 90 5.82 -8.79 -6.32
C VAL A 90 6.23 -8.84 -4.85
N ILE A 91 6.72 -7.72 -4.31
CA ILE A 91 7.16 -7.63 -2.90
C ILE A 91 5.99 -7.90 -1.96
N SER A 92 4.84 -7.27 -2.20
CA SER A 92 3.67 -7.40 -1.35
C SER A 92 3.06 -8.81 -1.38
N ASP A 93 2.99 -9.47 -2.54
CA ASP A 93 2.54 -10.86 -2.66
C ASP A 93 3.46 -11.81 -1.87
N ARG A 94 4.78 -11.63 -1.96
CA ARG A 94 5.76 -12.43 -1.22
C ARG A 94 5.61 -12.23 0.30
N ILE A 95 5.53 -10.97 0.78
CA ILE A 95 5.30 -10.66 2.20
C ILE A 95 4.00 -11.31 2.68
N ARG A 96 2.90 -11.16 1.94
CA ARG A 96 1.61 -11.75 2.29
C ARG A 96 1.68 -13.27 2.40
N ARG A 97 2.31 -13.95 1.43
CA ARG A 97 2.42 -15.41 1.42
C ARG A 97 3.27 -15.96 2.56
N GLU A 98 4.37 -15.28 2.87
CA GLU A 98 5.27 -15.73 3.92
C GLU A 98 4.72 -15.51 5.33
N LEU A 99 3.98 -14.41 5.54
CA LEU A 99 3.49 -14.06 6.87
C LEU A 99 2.06 -14.56 7.14
N GLY A 100 1.27 -14.83 6.09
CA GLY A 100 -0.11 -15.33 6.23
C GLY A 100 -1.03 -14.38 7.00
N LYS A 101 -0.74 -13.07 6.98
CA LYS A 101 -1.50 -12.02 7.66
C LYS A 101 -2.07 -11.02 6.66
N PRO A 102 -3.12 -10.28 7.04
CA PRO A 102 -3.65 -9.23 6.17
C PRO A 102 -2.59 -8.20 5.79
N VAL A 103 -2.48 -7.94 4.49
CA VAL A 103 -1.58 -6.93 3.93
C VAL A 103 -2.42 -5.88 3.22
N GLY A 104 -2.10 -4.62 3.45
CA GLY A 104 -2.61 -3.46 2.74
C GLY A 104 -1.54 -2.82 1.87
N ILE A 105 -1.95 -1.95 0.96
CA ILE A 105 -1.06 -1.21 0.05
C ILE A 105 -1.29 0.29 0.20
N ASN A 106 -0.20 1.04 0.21
CA ASN A 106 -0.21 2.49 0.03
C ASN A 106 0.83 2.90 -1.01
N VAL A 107 0.44 3.70 -1.99
CA VAL A 107 1.35 4.23 -3.01
C VAL A 107 1.41 5.75 -2.88
N LEU A 108 2.57 6.25 -2.52
CA LEU A 108 2.86 7.66 -2.36
C LEU A 108 3.28 8.29 -3.71
N ALA A 109 2.85 9.55 -3.98
CA ALA A 109 1.88 10.22 -3.13
C ALA A 109 0.47 10.07 -3.69
N ASN A 110 -0.46 9.60 -2.86
CA ASN A 110 -1.91 9.56 -3.16
C ASN A 110 -2.31 8.74 -4.40
N ALA A 111 -1.54 7.77 -4.83
CA ALA A 111 -1.80 7.02 -6.06
C ALA A 111 -2.76 5.84 -5.81
N ALA A 112 -4.06 6.13 -5.68
CA ALA A 112 -5.08 5.12 -5.39
C ALA A 112 -5.21 4.07 -6.50
N ILE A 113 -5.12 4.46 -7.78
CA ILE A 113 -5.27 3.54 -8.91
C ILE A 113 -4.12 2.53 -8.97
N PRO A 114 -2.83 2.93 -8.90
CA PRO A 114 -1.74 1.97 -8.74
C PRO A 114 -1.89 1.10 -7.49
N ALA A 115 -2.32 1.67 -6.34
CA ALA A 115 -2.52 0.90 -5.12
C ALA A 115 -3.59 -0.20 -5.28
N LEU A 116 -4.70 0.08 -5.95
CA LEU A 116 -5.73 -0.91 -6.28
C LEU A 116 -5.20 -2.01 -7.21
N ALA A 117 -4.43 -1.63 -8.24
CA ALA A 117 -3.82 -2.60 -9.16
C ALA A 117 -2.85 -3.54 -8.43
N ILE A 118 -1.99 -2.98 -7.56
CA ILE A 118 -1.07 -3.75 -6.72
C ILE A 118 -1.84 -4.66 -5.78
N ALA A 119 -2.85 -4.14 -5.08
CA ALA A 119 -3.65 -4.91 -4.13
C ALA A 119 -4.33 -6.09 -4.82
N SER A 120 -4.91 -5.88 -6.00
CA SER A 120 -5.52 -6.93 -6.81
C SER A 120 -4.50 -7.99 -7.23
N ALA A 121 -3.33 -7.58 -7.72
CA ALA A 121 -2.28 -8.50 -8.19
C ALA A 121 -1.64 -9.29 -7.04
N ALA A 122 -1.40 -8.65 -5.89
CA ALA A 122 -0.77 -9.25 -4.72
C ALA A 122 -1.76 -10.00 -3.80
N GLY A 123 -3.06 -9.90 -4.04
CA GLY A 123 -4.09 -10.43 -3.14
C GLY A 123 -4.13 -9.71 -1.79
N ALA A 124 -3.78 -8.43 -1.75
CA ALA A 124 -3.88 -7.61 -0.55
C ALA A 124 -5.35 -7.31 -0.23
N GLY A 125 -5.67 -7.18 1.06
CA GLY A 125 -7.05 -7.08 1.53
C GLY A 125 -7.62 -5.66 1.56
N PHE A 126 -6.76 -4.64 1.52
CA PHE A 126 -7.18 -3.23 1.61
C PHE A 126 -6.10 -2.30 1.05
N ILE A 127 -6.48 -1.04 0.86
CA ILE A 127 -5.55 0.03 0.50
C ILE A 127 -5.66 1.17 1.52
N ARG A 128 -4.59 1.95 1.65
CA ARG A 128 -4.61 3.28 2.26
C ARG A 128 -4.47 4.31 1.14
N VAL A 129 -5.25 5.39 1.23
CA VAL A 129 -5.18 6.54 0.33
C VAL A 129 -4.98 7.78 1.18
N ASN A 130 -4.01 8.63 0.83
CA ASN A 130 -3.68 9.82 1.61
C ASN A 130 -4.84 10.84 1.58
N GLN A 131 -5.44 11.03 0.42
CA GLN A 131 -6.57 11.93 0.20
C GLN A 131 -7.62 11.25 -0.66
N TRP A 132 -8.73 10.84 -0.06
CA TRP A 132 -9.83 10.20 -0.78
C TRP A 132 -10.75 11.21 -1.46
N ALA A 133 -11.06 12.31 -0.78
CA ALA A 133 -11.90 13.41 -1.25
C ALA A 133 -11.24 14.75 -0.91
N ASN A 134 -11.70 15.85 -1.53
CA ASN A 134 -11.12 17.19 -1.41
C ASN A 134 -9.71 17.28 -2.00
N ALA A 135 -8.94 18.31 -1.61
CA ALA A 135 -7.60 18.55 -2.09
C ALA A 135 -6.74 19.24 -1.03
N TYR A 136 -5.42 19.10 -1.15
CA TYR A 136 -4.46 19.81 -0.31
C TYR A 136 -3.19 20.12 -1.12
N VAL A 137 -2.30 20.95 -0.57
CA VAL A 137 -0.99 21.24 -1.14
C VAL A 137 0.07 20.49 -0.32
N ALA A 138 0.89 19.71 -1.01
CA ALA A 138 1.99 18.94 -0.46
C ALA A 138 3.31 19.27 -1.19
N ASN A 139 4.38 18.53 -0.89
CA ASN A 139 5.67 18.72 -1.56
C ASN A 139 5.59 18.46 -3.07
N GLU A 140 4.70 17.55 -3.46
CA GLU A 140 4.42 17.19 -4.86
C GLU A 140 3.56 18.25 -5.58
N GLY A 141 3.08 19.24 -4.85
CA GLY A 141 2.18 20.29 -5.32
C GLY A 141 0.73 20.05 -4.93
N PHE A 142 -0.21 20.36 -5.81
CA PHE A 142 -1.64 20.17 -5.56
C PHE A 142 -2.02 18.71 -5.71
N VAL A 143 -2.60 18.15 -4.65
CA VAL A 143 -3.05 16.74 -4.56
C VAL A 143 -4.56 16.72 -4.40
N GLU A 144 -5.23 16.03 -5.30
CA GLU A 144 -6.69 15.90 -5.33
C GLU A 144 -7.14 14.50 -4.90
N GLY A 145 -8.35 14.41 -4.39
CA GLY A 145 -8.95 13.14 -3.99
C GLY A 145 -9.26 12.23 -5.17
N GLU A 146 -8.93 10.95 -5.04
CA GLU A 146 -9.02 9.93 -6.08
C GLU A 146 -10.37 9.19 -6.11
N SER A 147 -11.34 9.56 -5.24
CA SER A 147 -12.60 8.81 -5.08
C SER A 147 -13.37 8.59 -6.38
N GLY A 148 -13.38 9.58 -7.27
CA GLY A 148 -14.10 9.47 -8.55
C GLY A 148 -13.43 8.56 -9.59
N ARG A 149 -12.13 8.29 -9.44
CA ARG A 149 -11.35 7.40 -10.32
C ARG A 149 -11.26 5.97 -9.78
N ALA A 150 -11.39 5.82 -8.47
CA ALA A 150 -11.19 4.57 -7.74
C ALA A 150 -12.51 3.83 -7.41
N ALA A 151 -13.67 4.41 -7.76
CA ALA A 151 -15.00 3.88 -7.50
C ALA A 151 -15.40 2.76 -8.49
#